data_aefa1ab29d0761da61a598e87ee7fc6f
#
_entry.id   aefa1ab29d0761da61a598e87ee7fc6f
#
_cell.length_a   1.000
_cell.length_b   1.000
_cell.length_c   1.000
_cell.angle_alpha   90.00
_cell.angle_beta   90.00
_cell.angle_gamma   90.00
#
_symmetry.space_group_name_H-M   'P 1'
#
loop_
_entity.id
_entity.type
_entity.pdbx_description
1 polymer ?
#
loop_
_entity_poly.entity_id
_entity_poly.type
_entity_poly.pdbx_seq_one_letter_code
_entity_poly.pdbx_strand_id
1 'polypeptide(L)'
;MELAIQGMENQPHFSEVVIRGEGGLDPARMEAEVIAAAQELQAQIPGLRAVVLECSNLATYSRAVSEALGLPVFDTISAANLMAYGLCPPHYC
;
A
#
# COMPACT_ATOMS: atom_id res chain seq x y z
N MET A 1 -12.75 -15.73 4.79
CA MET A 1 -11.67 -14.88 4.28
C MET A 1 -10.59 -14.74 5.34
N GLU A 2 -9.36 -14.96 4.96
CA GLU A 2 -8.23 -14.82 5.86
C GLU A 2 -7.56 -13.46 5.65
N LEU A 3 -7.19 -12.83 6.76
CA LEU A 3 -6.45 -11.57 6.76
C LEU A 3 -5.09 -11.79 7.42
N ALA A 4 -4.05 -11.19 6.85
CA ALA A 4 -2.74 -11.11 7.46
C ALA A 4 -2.29 -9.65 7.45
N ILE A 5 -1.57 -9.25 8.48
CA ILE A 5 -1.09 -7.88 8.62
C ILE A 5 0.43 -7.89 8.65
N GLN A 6 1.02 -7.08 7.78
CA GLN A 6 2.46 -6.85 7.74
C GLN A 6 2.72 -5.39 8.10
N GLY A 7 3.44 -5.17 9.19
CA GLY A 7 3.82 -3.83 9.61
C GLY A 7 5.03 -3.30 8.82
N MET A 8 5.18 -1.99 8.85
CA MET A 8 6.30 -1.27 8.23
C MET A 8 7.36 -0.83 9.25
N GLU A 9 7.16 -1.13 10.53
CA GLU A 9 8.01 -0.64 11.61
C GLU A 9 9.46 -1.12 11.53
N ASN A 10 9.69 -2.23 10.85
CA ASN A 10 11.04 -2.77 10.64
C ASN A 10 11.74 -2.17 9.42
N GLN A 11 11.05 -1.33 8.66
CA GLN A 11 11.63 -0.66 7.50
C GLN A 11 12.27 0.66 7.95
N PRO A 12 13.60 0.82 7.79
CA PRO A 12 14.32 1.94 8.42
C PRO A 12 13.87 3.32 7.96
N HIS A 13 13.66 3.50 6.67
CA HIS A 13 13.26 4.82 6.14
C HIS A 13 11.83 5.16 6.53
N PHE A 14 10.92 4.19 6.48
CA PHE A 14 9.54 4.38 6.96
C PHE A 14 9.52 4.76 8.43
N SER A 15 10.26 4.05 9.27
CA SER A 15 10.34 4.36 10.69
C SER A 15 10.90 5.75 10.95
N GLU A 16 11.95 6.14 10.22
CA GLU A 16 12.56 7.46 10.35
C GLU A 16 11.60 8.58 9.99
N VAL A 17 10.98 8.49 8.82
CA VAL A 17 10.18 9.59 8.25
C VAL A 17 8.76 9.61 8.82
N VAL A 18 8.10 8.46 8.89
CA VAL A 18 6.67 8.39 9.24
C VAL A 18 6.47 8.24 10.75
N ILE A 19 7.19 7.32 11.39
CA ILE A 19 6.98 7.04 12.81
C ILE A 19 7.65 8.09 13.68
N ARG A 20 8.93 8.40 13.42
CA ARG A 20 9.69 9.36 14.22
C ARG A 20 9.59 10.79 13.72
N GLY A 21 9.16 11.00 12.48
CA GLY A 21 9.06 12.32 11.88
C GLY A 21 10.41 12.99 11.67
N GLU A 22 11.46 12.21 11.46
CA GLU A 22 12.83 12.68 11.28
C GLU A 22 13.25 12.62 9.82
N GLY A 23 14.11 13.57 9.41
CA GLY A 23 14.68 13.57 8.06
C GLY A 23 13.67 13.89 6.97
N GLY A 24 14.16 13.88 5.73
CA GLY A 24 13.36 14.11 4.54
C GLY A 24 12.96 12.81 3.87
N LEU A 25 11.79 12.82 3.22
CA LEU A 25 11.32 11.67 2.46
C LEU A 25 12.19 11.46 1.21
N ASP A 26 12.68 10.23 1.06
CA ASP A 26 13.28 9.74 -0.17
C ASP A 26 12.28 8.78 -0.83
N PRO A 27 11.59 9.19 -1.91
CA PRO A 27 10.56 8.35 -2.51
C PRO A 27 11.08 7.01 -3.02
N ALA A 28 12.28 6.97 -3.56
CA ALA A 28 12.86 5.72 -4.07
C ALA A 28 13.14 4.73 -2.93
N ARG A 29 13.65 5.19 -1.81
CA ARG A 29 13.85 4.35 -0.63
C ARG A 29 12.52 3.88 -0.05
N MET A 30 11.55 4.77 0.05
CA MET A 30 10.23 4.42 0.58
C MET A 30 9.56 3.38 -0.31
N GLU A 31 9.58 3.58 -1.63
CA GLU A 31 9.02 2.61 -2.57
C GLU A 31 9.67 1.22 -2.40
N ALA A 32 10.98 1.16 -2.32
CA ALA A 32 11.70 -0.10 -2.13
C ALA A 32 11.30 -0.78 -0.83
N GLU A 33 11.11 -0.03 0.25
CA GLU A 33 10.70 -0.58 1.55
C GLU A 33 9.26 -1.09 1.54
N VAL A 34 8.35 -0.37 0.89
CA VAL A 34 6.96 -0.82 0.76
C VAL A 34 6.89 -2.11 -0.05
N ILE A 35 7.60 -2.18 -1.16
CA ILE A 35 7.69 -3.40 -1.97
C ILE A 35 8.28 -4.55 -1.15
N ALA A 36 9.35 -4.32 -0.41
CA ALA A 36 9.98 -5.35 0.40
C ALA A 36 9.02 -5.91 1.46
N ALA A 37 8.29 -5.05 2.15
CA ALA A 37 7.29 -5.48 3.13
C ALA A 37 6.16 -6.29 2.48
N ALA A 38 5.69 -5.85 1.32
CA ALA A 38 4.65 -6.57 0.57
C ALA A 38 5.14 -7.94 0.09
N GLN A 39 6.40 -8.02 -0.34
CA GLN A 39 6.99 -9.29 -0.75
C GLN A 39 7.16 -10.26 0.41
N GLU A 40 7.51 -9.76 1.60
CA GLU A 40 7.53 -10.57 2.81
C GLU A 40 6.15 -11.15 3.12
N LEU A 41 5.11 -10.34 3.01
CA LEU A 41 3.74 -10.79 3.20
C LEU A 41 3.37 -11.87 2.19
N GLN A 42 3.69 -11.66 0.92
CA GLN A 42 3.41 -12.62 -0.15
C GLN A 42 4.13 -13.95 0.09
N ALA A 43 5.37 -13.90 0.58
CA ALA A 43 6.14 -15.10 0.89
C ALA A 43 5.54 -15.89 2.07
N GLN A 44 4.97 -15.20 3.04
CA GLN A 44 4.33 -15.82 4.22
C GLN A 44 2.96 -16.40 3.91
N ILE A 45 2.25 -15.84 2.94
CA ILE A 45 0.87 -16.22 2.60
C ILE A 45 0.83 -16.70 1.15
N PRO A 46 1.02 -18.00 0.89
CA PRO A 46 1.09 -18.53 -0.48
C PRO A 46 -0.16 -18.27 -1.34
N GLY A 47 -1.31 -18.12 -0.71
CA GLY A 47 -2.57 -17.86 -1.41
C GLY A 47 -2.99 -16.39 -1.44
N LEU A 48 -2.07 -15.47 -1.19
CA LEU A 48 -2.39 -14.04 -1.17
C LEU A 48 -2.95 -13.58 -2.51
N ARG A 49 -4.12 -12.91 -2.49
CA ARG A 49 -4.84 -12.50 -3.69
C ARG A 49 -4.92 -11.00 -3.89
N ALA A 50 -4.78 -10.24 -2.83
CA ALA A 50 -4.85 -8.78 -2.88
C ALA A 50 -4.12 -8.18 -1.68
N VAL A 51 -3.71 -6.94 -1.83
CA VAL A 51 -3.03 -6.18 -0.78
C VAL A 51 -3.80 -4.89 -0.53
N VAL A 52 -3.89 -4.50 0.74
CA VAL A 52 -4.43 -3.20 1.14
C VAL A 52 -3.33 -2.42 1.84
N LEU A 53 -3.04 -1.23 1.34
CA LEU A 53 -2.12 -0.30 1.99
C LEU A 53 -2.96 0.64 2.86
N GLU A 54 -2.95 0.41 4.16
CA GLU A 54 -3.80 1.17 5.09
C GLU A 54 -3.31 2.60 5.33
N CYS A 55 -1.99 2.80 5.34
CA CYS A 55 -1.43 4.12 5.58
C CYS A 55 -1.58 5.00 4.34
N SER A 56 -2.18 6.18 4.50
CA SER A 56 -2.37 7.12 3.40
C SER A 56 -1.05 7.57 2.76
N ASN A 57 0.04 7.56 3.53
CA ASN A 57 1.38 7.90 3.02
C ASN A 57 1.90 6.86 2.03
N LEU A 58 1.31 5.67 1.99
CA LEU A 58 1.76 4.59 1.11
C LEU A 58 0.96 4.50 -0.19
N ALA A 59 -0.15 5.24 -0.31
CA ALA A 59 -1.04 5.14 -1.47
C ALA A 59 -0.34 5.44 -2.80
N THR A 60 0.63 6.33 -2.80
CA THR A 60 1.40 6.68 -4.00
C THR A 60 2.23 5.51 -4.55
N TYR A 61 2.46 4.48 -3.74
CA TYR A 61 3.27 3.31 -4.13
C TYR A 61 2.42 2.11 -4.54
N SER A 62 1.10 2.24 -4.57
CA SER A 62 0.19 1.13 -4.87
C SER A 62 0.49 0.47 -6.21
N ARG A 63 0.75 1.26 -7.25
CA ARG A 63 1.07 0.73 -8.56
C ARG A 63 2.37 -0.06 -8.56
N ALA A 64 3.40 0.46 -7.91
CA ALA A 64 4.69 -0.21 -7.82
C ALA A 64 4.57 -1.55 -7.09
N VAL A 65 3.80 -1.60 -6.00
CA VAL A 65 3.54 -2.83 -5.26
C VAL A 65 2.76 -3.83 -6.14
N SER A 66 1.72 -3.36 -6.82
CA SER A 66 0.91 -4.21 -7.70
C SER A 66 1.76 -4.82 -8.81
N GLU A 67 2.62 -4.03 -9.44
CA GLU A 67 3.52 -4.52 -10.49
C GLU A 67 4.54 -5.53 -9.93
N ALA A 68 5.07 -5.27 -8.74
CA ALA A 68 6.06 -6.16 -8.13
C ALA A 68 5.48 -7.51 -7.70
N LEU A 69 4.23 -7.52 -7.20
CA LEU A 69 3.60 -8.73 -6.69
C LEU A 69 2.72 -9.44 -7.72
N GLY A 70 2.29 -8.75 -8.76
CA GLY A 70 1.34 -9.27 -9.72
C GLY A 70 -0.07 -9.42 -9.13
N LEU A 71 -0.42 -8.59 -8.14
CA LEU A 71 -1.70 -8.66 -7.42
C LEU A 71 -2.38 -7.30 -7.42
N PRO A 72 -3.72 -7.27 -7.32
CA PRO A 72 -4.43 -6.01 -7.10
C PRO A 72 -4.06 -5.41 -5.75
N VAL A 73 -3.91 -4.09 -5.72
CA VAL A 73 -3.57 -3.33 -4.52
C VAL A 73 -4.60 -2.23 -4.34
N PHE A 74 -5.15 -2.15 -3.14
CA PHE A 74 -6.11 -1.13 -2.75
C PHE A 74 -5.49 -0.24 -1.67
N ASP A 75 -5.94 0.99 -1.59
CA ASP A 75 -5.46 1.98 -0.63
C ASP A 75 -6.56 2.93 -0.21
N THR A 76 -6.24 3.93 0.62
CA THR A 76 -7.22 4.91 1.08
C THR A 76 -7.79 5.75 -0.06
N ILE A 77 -6.99 6.01 -1.10
CA ILE A 77 -7.45 6.78 -2.26
C ILE A 77 -8.45 5.96 -3.08
N SER A 78 -8.16 4.68 -3.34
CA SER A 78 -9.10 3.83 -4.07
C SER A 78 -10.41 3.63 -3.29
N ALA A 79 -10.34 3.54 -1.96
CA ALA A 79 -11.53 3.47 -1.11
C ALA A 79 -12.35 4.76 -1.19
N ALA A 80 -11.71 5.92 -1.11
CA ALA A 80 -12.37 7.21 -1.24
C ALA A 80 -13.02 7.38 -2.62
N ASN A 81 -12.33 6.96 -3.68
CA ASN A 81 -12.86 7.01 -5.04
C ASN A 81 -14.09 6.13 -5.22
N LEU A 82 -14.07 4.93 -4.62
CA LEU A 82 -15.22 4.03 -4.65
C LEU A 82 -16.44 4.66 -3.96
N MET A 83 -16.22 5.26 -2.79
CA MET A 83 -17.28 5.93 -2.06
C MET A 83 -17.84 7.14 -2.83
N ALA A 84 -16.95 7.95 -3.38
CA ALA A 84 -17.35 9.11 -4.19
C ALA A 84 -18.14 8.69 -5.43
N TYR A 85 -17.70 7.63 -6.09
CA TYR A 85 -18.41 7.06 -7.23
C TYR A 85 -19.82 6.61 -6.85
N GLY A 86 -19.97 5.95 -5.70
CA GLY A 86 -21.27 5.49 -5.22
C GLY A 86 -22.22 6.63 -4.83
N LEU A 87 -21.66 7.73 -4.27
CA LEU A 87 -22.44 8.89 -3.88
C LEU A 87 -22.87 9.75 -5.08
N CYS A 88 -22.05 9.80 -6.12
CA CYS A 88 -22.32 10.60 -7.32
C CYS A 88 -21.87 9.81 -8.56
N PRO A 89 -22.65 8.78 -8.96
CA PRO A 89 -22.24 7.95 -10.09
C PRO A 89 -22.18 8.77 -11.37
N PRO A 90 -21.20 8.48 -12.27
CA PRO A 90 -21.14 9.16 -13.55
C PRO A 90 -22.29 8.76 -14.45
N HIS A 91 -22.62 9.65 -15.39
CA HIS A 91 -23.58 9.34 -16.43
C HIS A 91 -22.89 8.56 -17.55
N TYR A 92 -23.54 7.48 -17.94
CA TYR A 92 -23.10 6.71 -19.12
C TYR A 92 -24.12 6.89 -20.25
N CYS A 93 -23.62 7.08 -21.43
CA CYS A 93 -24.47 7.22 -22.64
C CYS A 93 -24.63 5.88 -23.34
#